data_8973bea84e7b74d28b9ac2e514f58e0c
#
_entry.id   8973bea84e7b74d28b9ac2e514f58e0c
#
_cell.length_a   1.000
_cell.length_b   1.000
_cell.length_c   1.000
_cell.angle_alpha   90.00
_cell.angle_beta   90.00
_cell.angle_gamma   90.00
#
_symmetry.space_group_name_H-M   'P 1'
#
loop_
_entity.id
_entity.type
_entity.pdbx_description
1 polymer ?
#
loop_
_entity_poly.entity_id
_entity_poly.type
_entity_poly.pdbx_seq_one_letter_code
_entity_poly.pdbx_strand_id
1 'polypeptide(L)'
;SGGMTIPPVAPDPAKLEPAPKCLDQPPAYFGPKAVMAGSVEEAVYVWASAWANRKPDQVAAFYSPQFRPAENGGATAYIEDRKQQVANGAAPDARLEDLKTKDAGPDRKVVTFVQRFGKDAYVKELTLAKDAQGWRIVAERTLQQL
;
A
#
# COMPACT_ATOMS: atom_id res chain seq x y z
N SER A 1 5.09 16.57 -14.22
CA SER A 1 4.58 16.34 -14.85
C SER A 1 4.19 16.36 -14.99
N GLY A 2 4.44 16.60 -14.29
CA GLY A 2 3.89 16.29 -14.73
C GLY A 2 3.56 16.26 -14.60
N GLY A 3 3.35 16.56 -14.09
CA GLY A 3 2.64 16.18 -14.39
C GLY A 3 2.29 15.95 -14.21
N MET A 4 2.08 16.16 -13.75
CA MET A 4 1.50 15.66 -13.96
C MET A 4 0.84 15.50 -14.35
N THR A 5 0.78 15.50 -14.28
CA THR A 5 0.11 14.98 -14.84
C THR A 5 -0.09 14.47 -15.21
N ILE A 6 -0.04 14.32 -15.00
CA ILE A 6 -0.33 13.53 -15.52
C ILE A 6 -0.75 13.28 -15.87
N PRO A 7 -0.66 13.16 -15.80
CA PRO A 7 -1.12 12.66 -16.35
C PRO A 7 -1.44 12.40 -16.69
N PRO A 8 -1.43 12.15 -16.74
CA PRO A 8 -1.62 11.52 -17.10
C PRO A 8 -1.50 11.01 -17.40
N VAL A 9 -1.14 10.86 -17.47
CA VAL A 9 -0.75 9.94 -17.71
C VAL A 9 -0.54 9.42 -17.24
N ALA A 10 -0.68 9.24 -17.13
CA ALA A 10 -0.30 8.45 -16.60
C ALA A 10 0.60 8.27 -16.76
N PRO A 11 0.84 8.61 -16.23
CA PRO A 11 1.94 8.10 -16.56
C PRO A 11 1.72 6.85 -16.55
N ASP A 12 1.90 6.60 -17.21
CA ASP A 12 2.24 5.36 -17.36
C ASP A 12 2.74 4.81 -16.07
N PRO A 13 2.00 3.96 -15.47
CA PRO A 13 2.42 3.37 -14.23
C PRO A 13 3.72 2.63 -14.37
N ALA A 14 3.96 2.08 -15.52
CA ALA A 14 5.16 1.34 -15.71
C ALA A 14 6.37 2.22 -15.67
N LYS A 15 6.18 3.51 -15.73
CA LYS A 15 7.25 4.33 -15.60
C LYS A 15 7.34 4.97 -14.30
N LEU A 16 6.57 4.57 -13.39
CA LEU A 16 6.83 4.99 -12.09
C LEU A 16 8.22 4.65 -11.89
N GLU A 17 9.01 5.61 -11.82
CA GLU A 17 10.31 5.45 -11.70
C GLU A 17 10.71 4.73 -10.63
N PRO A 18 11.88 4.49 -10.44
CA PRO A 18 12.31 3.78 -9.32
C PRO A 18 11.53 4.30 -8.19
N ALA A 19 10.78 3.43 -7.66
CA ALA A 19 9.93 3.75 -6.62
C ALA A 19 10.44 4.76 -5.65
N PRO A 20 11.65 4.67 -5.16
CA PRO A 20 12.09 5.62 -4.16
C PRO A 20 11.95 7.04 -4.57
N LYS A 21 12.15 7.29 -5.85
CA LYS A 21 12.08 8.61 -6.28
C LYS A 21 10.70 9.09 -6.43
N CYS A 22 9.83 8.27 -6.83
CA CYS A 22 8.49 8.67 -7.11
C CYS A 22 7.64 8.79 -5.91
N LEU A 23 8.06 8.20 -4.83
CA LEU A 23 7.15 8.09 -3.73
C LEU A 23 7.18 9.25 -2.78
N ASP A 24 8.09 10.14 -2.92
CA ASP A 24 8.06 11.36 -2.15
C ASP A 24 6.92 12.23 -2.63
N GLN A 25 6.48 11.98 -3.85
CA GLN A 25 5.34 12.67 -4.40
C GLN A 25 4.44 11.61 -4.93
N PRO A 26 3.18 11.61 -4.56
CA PRO A 26 2.28 10.59 -5.08
C PRO A 26 2.31 10.64 -6.58
N PRO A 27 2.39 9.51 -7.22
CA PRO A 27 2.32 9.47 -8.67
C PRO A 27 0.95 9.92 -9.12
N ALA A 28 0.82 10.26 -10.37
CA ALA A 28 -0.47 10.55 -10.94
C ALA A 28 -1.35 9.35 -10.67
N TYR A 29 -2.55 9.60 -10.19
CA TYR A 29 -3.38 8.50 -9.74
C TYR A 29 -4.13 7.86 -10.91
N PHE A 30 -3.91 6.59 -11.09
CA PHE A 30 -4.53 5.86 -12.18
C PHE A 30 -5.68 5.01 -11.70
N GLY A 31 -5.89 4.96 -10.42
CA GLY A 31 -6.89 4.11 -9.84
C GLY A 31 -6.27 2.84 -9.29
N PRO A 32 -6.89 2.28 -8.27
CA PRO A 32 -6.32 1.11 -7.60
C PRO A 32 -6.07 -0.05 -8.53
N LYS A 33 -6.97 -0.30 -9.47
CA LYS A 33 -6.82 -1.44 -10.38
C LYS A 33 -5.58 -1.35 -11.23
N ALA A 34 -5.31 -0.17 -11.77
CA ALA A 34 -4.15 0.00 -12.64
C ALA A 34 -2.85 -0.21 -11.88
N VAL A 35 -2.81 0.27 -10.64
CA VAL A 35 -1.61 0.14 -9.84
C VAL A 35 -1.40 -1.29 -9.39
N MET A 36 -2.45 -1.96 -8.98
CA MET A 36 -2.37 -3.33 -8.50
C MET A 36 -1.92 -4.30 -9.58
N ALA A 37 -2.09 -3.93 -10.84
CA ALA A 37 -1.65 -4.77 -11.94
C ALA A 37 -0.13 -4.72 -12.15
N GLY A 38 0.55 -3.78 -11.52
CA GLY A 38 2.00 -3.67 -11.62
C GLY A 38 2.72 -4.65 -10.71
N SER A 39 3.86 -4.25 -10.22
CA SER A 39 4.63 -5.10 -9.31
C SER A 39 4.03 -5.04 -7.90
N VAL A 40 4.39 -6.03 -7.09
CA VAL A 40 3.94 -6.04 -5.70
C VAL A 40 4.51 -4.83 -4.95
N GLU A 41 5.74 -4.43 -5.29
CA GLU A 41 6.36 -3.28 -4.64
C GLU A 41 5.59 -2.00 -4.97
N GLU A 42 5.19 -1.83 -6.23
CA GLU A 42 4.39 -0.67 -6.60
C GLU A 42 3.07 -0.62 -5.83
N ALA A 43 2.42 -1.76 -5.69
CA ALA A 43 1.16 -1.81 -4.97
C ALA A 43 1.35 -1.36 -3.52
N VAL A 44 2.41 -1.83 -2.87
CA VAL A 44 2.69 -1.46 -1.48
C VAL A 44 3.00 0.02 -1.36
N TYR A 45 3.82 0.53 -2.26
CA TYR A 45 4.17 1.94 -2.24
C TYR A 45 2.96 2.84 -2.44
N VAL A 46 2.07 2.48 -3.36
CA VAL A 46 0.90 3.31 -3.59
C VAL A 46 -0.11 3.20 -2.44
N TRP A 47 -0.21 2.03 -1.83
CA TRP A 47 -1.00 1.86 -0.61
C TRP A 47 -0.48 2.83 0.49
N ALA A 48 0.84 2.87 0.69
CA ALA A 48 1.43 3.76 1.69
C ALA A 48 1.19 5.23 1.35
N SER A 49 1.32 5.57 0.08
CA SER A 49 1.10 6.93 -0.39
C SER A 49 -0.36 7.35 -0.21
N ALA A 50 -1.29 6.45 -0.51
CA ALA A 50 -2.71 6.74 -0.33
C ALA A 50 -3.02 6.98 1.15
N TRP A 51 -2.40 6.23 2.04
CA TRP A 51 -2.57 6.44 3.48
C TRP A 51 -2.02 7.80 3.89
N ALA A 52 -0.79 8.11 3.45
CA ALA A 52 -0.14 9.38 3.79
C ALA A 52 -0.95 10.58 3.31
N ASN A 53 -1.68 10.41 2.22
CA ASN A 53 -2.49 11.48 1.63
C ASN A 53 -3.95 11.45 2.06
N ARG A 54 -4.26 10.65 3.06
CA ARG A 54 -5.59 10.58 3.66
C ARG A 54 -6.68 10.25 2.65
N LYS A 55 -6.45 9.15 1.91
CA LYS A 55 -7.39 8.64 0.92
C LYS A 55 -7.93 7.29 1.38
N PRO A 56 -8.89 7.27 2.33
CA PRO A 56 -9.32 6.01 2.93
C PRO A 56 -9.88 4.99 1.95
N ASP A 57 -10.65 5.45 0.96
CA ASP A 57 -11.21 4.51 0.00
C ASP A 57 -10.14 3.90 -0.89
N GLN A 58 -9.12 4.67 -1.22
CA GLN A 58 -8.01 4.14 -2.02
C GLN A 58 -7.20 3.12 -1.23
N VAL A 59 -6.98 3.38 0.05
CA VAL A 59 -6.30 2.42 0.91
C VAL A 59 -7.12 1.14 1.00
N ALA A 60 -8.42 1.27 1.25
CA ALA A 60 -9.31 0.12 1.41
C ALA A 60 -9.33 -0.75 0.15
N ALA A 61 -9.20 -0.15 -1.02
CA ALA A 61 -9.25 -0.89 -2.28
C ALA A 61 -8.09 -1.88 -2.43
N PHE A 62 -7.01 -1.71 -1.67
CA PHE A 62 -5.89 -2.64 -1.74
C PHE A 62 -6.10 -3.91 -0.93
N TYR A 63 -7.16 -3.98 -0.13
CA TYR A 63 -7.44 -5.18 0.66
C TYR A 63 -8.26 -6.16 -0.16
N SER A 64 -7.78 -7.39 -0.23
CA SER A 64 -8.44 -8.45 -0.99
C SER A 64 -9.76 -8.83 -0.33
N PRO A 65 -10.75 -9.30 -1.10
CA PRO A 65 -11.93 -9.92 -0.49
C PRO A 65 -11.59 -11.10 0.40
N GLN A 66 -10.38 -11.66 0.24
CA GLN A 66 -9.94 -12.79 1.04
C GLN A 66 -9.04 -12.38 2.20
N PHE A 67 -8.98 -11.09 2.49
CA PHE A 67 -8.17 -10.59 3.60
C PHE A 67 -8.60 -11.22 4.92
N ARG A 68 -7.61 -11.64 5.70
CA ARG A 68 -7.84 -12.23 7.02
C ARG A 68 -7.04 -11.46 8.05
N PRO A 69 -7.70 -10.65 8.87
CA PRO A 69 -6.98 -9.93 9.92
C PRO A 69 -6.51 -10.90 10.99
N ALA A 70 -5.43 -10.55 11.65
CA ALA A 70 -4.90 -11.36 12.75
C ALA A 70 -5.73 -11.22 14.00
N GLU A 71 -6.48 -10.12 14.13
CA GLU A 71 -7.30 -9.90 15.30
C GLU A 71 -8.72 -10.38 15.07
N ASN A 72 -9.45 -10.50 16.15
CA ASN A 72 -10.87 -10.82 16.08
C ASN A 72 -11.63 -9.64 15.47
N GLY A 73 -12.81 -9.89 14.98
CA GLY A 73 -13.64 -8.84 14.45
C GLY A 73 -13.89 -8.91 12.97
N GLY A 74 -13.13 -9.73 12.27
CA GLY A 74 -13.34 -9.95 10.84
C GLY A 74 -12.80 -8.86 9.95
N ALA A 75 -12.80 -9.14 8.66
CA ALA A 75 -12.18 -8.26 7.67
C ALA A 75 -12.91 -6.93 7.53
N THR A 76 -14.24 -6.95 7.56
CA THR A 76 -15.01 -5.72 7.38
C THR A 76 -14.71 -4.72 8.49
N ALA A 77 -14.72 -5.16 9.75
CA ALA A 77 -14.43 -4.29 10.87
C ALA A 77 -12.99 -3.74 10.79
N TYR A 78 -12.07 -4.59 10.43
CA TYR A 78 -10.67 -4.17 10.30
C TYR A 78 -10.52 -3.08 9.25
N ILE A 79 -11.12 -3.27 8.08
CA ILE A 79 -11.00 -2.32 6.99
C ILE A 79 -11.70 -1.00 7.33
N GLU A 80 -12.86 -1.08 8.01
CA GLU A 80 -13.54 0.15 8.43
C GLU A 80 -12.68 0.92 9.44
N ASP A 81 -12.05 0.22 10.38
CA ASP A 81 -11.16 0.87 11.32
C ASP A 81 -9.97 1.49 10.60
N ARG A 82 -9.43 0.81 9.60
CA ARG A 82 -8.34 1.35 8.81
C ARG A 82 -8.77 2.63 8.10
N LYS A 83 -9.98 2.63 7.52
CA LYS A 83 -10.47 3.83 6.83
C LYS A 83 -10.59 5.01 7.80
N GLN A 84 -11.08 4.76 9.01
CA GLN A 84 -11.17 5.81 10.02
C GLN A 84 -9.78 6.31 10.42
N GLN A 85 -8.85 5.39 10.58
CA GLN A 85 -7.49 5.76 10.94
C GLN A 85 -6.84 6.60 9.83
N VAL A 86 -7.07 6.23 8.58
CA VAL A 86 -6.53 6.99 7.45
C VAL A 86 -7.16 8.38 7.40
N ALA A 87 -8.46 8.47 7.63
CA ALA A 87 -9.15 9.75 7.54
C ALA A 87 -8.83 10.68 8.71
N ASN A 88 -8.74 10.13 9.92
CA ASN A 88 -8.72 10.95 11.13
C ASN A 88 -7.51 10.74 12.03
N GLY A 89 -6.76 9.68 11.84
CA GLY A 89 -5.61 9.38 12.68
C GLY A 89 -4.35 10.09 12.25
N ALA A 90 -3.24 9.71 12.85
CA ALA A 90 -1.93 10.22 12.43
C ALA A 90 -1.62 9.73 11.03
N ALA A 91 -1.14 10.61 10.17
CA ALA A 91 -0.75 10.21 8.84
C ALA A 91 0.69 9.71 8.86
N PRO A 92 0.97 8.58 8.21
CA PRO A 92 2.36 8.13 8.12
C PRO A 92 3.10 8.87 7.02
N ASP A 93 4.41 8.70 7.00
CA ASP A 93 5.19 9.14 5.87
C ASP A 93 4.83 8.29 4.66
N ALA A 94 4.85 8.89 3.49
CA ALA A 94 4.61 8.13 2.26
C ALA A 94 5.78 7.22 1.94
N ARG A 95 6.98 7.60 2.38
CA ARG A 95 8.17 6.83 2.11
C ARG A 95 8.30 5.66 3.06
N LEU A 96 8.58 4.49 2.53
CA LEU A 96 8.83 3.29 3.32
C LEU A 96 10.33 3.02 3.33
N GLU A 97 10.81 2.41 4.42
CA GLU A 97 12.23 2.09 4.56
C GLU A 97 12.44 0.59 4.63
N ASP A 98 13.59 0.15 4.19
CA ASP A 98 14.00 -1.27 4.28
C ASP A 98 12.99 -2.23 3.68
N LEU A 99 12.42 -1.87 2.56
CA LEU A 99 11.44 -2.72 1.92
C LEU A 99 12.09 -3.97 1.35
N LYS A 100 11.58 -5.12 1.73
CA LYS A 100 12.06 -6.42 1.26
C LYS A 100 10.88 -7.26 0.85
N THR A 101 11.05 -7.98 -0.25
CA THR A 101 10.01 -8.84 -0.80
C THR A 101 10.52 -10.28 -0.82
N LYS A 102 9.64 -11.19 -0.45
CA LYS A 102 9.95 -12.60 -0.46
C LYS A 102 8.80 -13.37 -1.09
N ASP A 103 9.12 -14.35 -1.92
CA ASP A 103 8.09 -15.21 -2.50
C ASP A 103 7.47 -16.08 -1.42
N ALA A 104 6.18 -16.28 -1.52
CA ALA A 104 5.43 -17.11 -0.58
C ALA A 104 4.50 -18.07 -1.31
N GLY A 105 4.82 -18.38 -2.54
CA GLY A 105 4.04 -19.29 -3.37
C GLY A 105 3.71 -18.66 -4.71
N PRO A 106 3.02 -19.38 -5.59
CA PRO A 106 2.58 -18.81 -6.85
C PRO A 106 1.65 -17.65 -6.56
N ASP A 107 1.87 -16.56 -7.20
CA ASP A 107 1.02 -15.37 -7.06
C ASP A 107 0.85 -14.90 -5.62
N ARG A 108 1.85 -15.11 -4.77
CA ARG A 108 1.79 -14.67 -3.37
C ARG A 108 3.16 -14.20 -2.92
N LYS A 109 3.22 -13.04 -2.29
CA LYS A 109 4.48 -12.49 -1.79
C LYS A 109 4.29 -11.85 -0.42
N VAL A 110 5.37 -11.84 0.35
CA VAL A 110 5.39 -11.19 1.64
C VAL A 110 6.33 -10.01 1.54
N VAL A 111 5.86 -8.84 1.94
CA VAL A 111 6.65 -7.61 1.89
C VAL A 111 6.78 -7.07 3.30
N THR A 112 8.02 -6.81 3.73
CA THR A 112 8.28 -6.20 5.02
C THR A 112 8.92 -4.83 4.79
N PHE A 113 8.65 -3.91 5.69
CA PHE A 113 9.17 -2.55 5.57
C PHE A 113 9.01 -1.82 6.90
N VAL A 114 9.62 -0.65 6.99
CA VAL A 114 9.42 0.25 8.13
C VAL A 114 8.51 1.38 7.68
N GLN A 115 7.48 1.64 8.46
CA GLN A 115 6.55 2.74 8.22
C GLN A 115 6.60 3.69 9.42
N ARG A 116 6.73 4.98 9.14
CA ARG A 116 6.87 5.98 10.20
C ARG A 116 5.64 6.84 10.34
N PHE A 117 5.26 7.06 11.61
CA PHE A 117 4.16 7.93 11.97
C PHE A 117 4.76 8.99 12.91
N GLY A 118 5.23 10.09 12.36
CA GLY A 118 5.91 11.09 13.16
C GLY A 118 7.19 10.51 13.74
N LYS A 119 7.30 10.49 15.06
CA LYS A 119 8.50 9.96 15.72
C LYS A 119 8.42 8.44 15.96
N ASP A 120 7.27 7.85 15.72
CA ASP A 120 7.10 6.42 15.93
C ASP A 120 7.38 5.68 14.62
N ALA A 121 7.97 4.51 14.72
CA ALA A 121 8.27 3.71 13.55
C ALA A 121 7.90 2.26 13.83
N TYR A 122 7.35 1.61 12.81
CA TYR A 122 6.87 0.23 12.94
C TYR A 122 7.41 -0.63 11.82
N VAL A 123 7.83 -1.84 12.16
CA VAL A 123 8.14 -2.85 11.16
C VAL A 123 6.83 -3.55 10.82
N LYS A 124 6.45 -3.46 9.56
CA LYS A 124 5.17 -4.01 9.08
C LYS A 124 5.43 -5.15 8.12
N GLU A 125 4.47 -6.06 8.09
CA GLU A 125 4.51 -7.16 7.14
C GLU A 125 3.17 -7.25 6.44
N LEU A 126 3.19 -7.21 5.13
CA LEU A 126 2.00 -7.43 4.32
C LEU A 126 2.19 -8.70 3.52
N THR A 127 1.16 -9.54 3.49
CA THR A 127 1.12 -10.64 2.54
C THR A 127 0.15 -10.23 1.45
N LEU A 128 0.60 -10.32 0.20
CA LEU A 128 -0.23 -9.95 -0.93
C LEU A 128 -0.39 -11.14 -1.85
N ALA A 129 -1.56 -11.23 -2.46
CA ALA A 129 -1.85 -12.24 -3.44
C ALA A 129 -2.25 -11.56 -4.74
N LYS A 130 -1.86 -12.14 -5.85
CA LYS A 130 -2.20 -11.61 -7.16
C LYS A 130 -3.48 -12.28 -7.64
N ASP A 131 -4.48 -11.48 -7.91
CA ASP A 131 -5.74 -11.98 -8.47
C ASP A 131 -5.97 -11.31 -9.83
N ALA A 132 -7.16 -11.41 -10.35
CA ALA A 132 -7.47 -10.87 -11.67
C ALA A 132 -7.26 -9.35 -11.73
N GLN A 133 -7.30 -8.68 -10.61
CA GLN A 133 -7.12 -7.24 -10.56
C GLN A 133 -5.70 -6.82 -10.18
N GLY A 134 -4.84 -7.76 -9.82
CA GLY A 134 -3.47 -7.49 -9.47
C GLY A 134 -3.16 -7.86 -8.02
N TRP A 135 -2.11 -7.24 -7.47
CA TRP A 135 -1.66 -7.56 -6.12
C TRP A 135 -2.52 -6.87 -5.08
N ARG A 136 -3.09 -7.65 -4.17
CA ARG A 136 -3.90 -7.11 -3.09
C ARG A 136 -3.56 -7.79 -1.77
N ILE A 137 -3.80 -7.07 -0.68
CA ILE A 137 -3.40 -7.48 0.65
C ILE A 137 -4.34 -8.56 1.18
N VAL A 138 -3.76 -9.69 1.60
CA VAL A 138 -4.53 -10.78 2.21
C VAL A 138 -4.21 -10.94 3.68
N ALA A 139 -3.12 -10.34 4.17
CA ALA A 139 -2.80 -10.33 5.60
C ALA A 139 -1.92 -9.13 5.91
N GLU A 140 -2.05 -8.62 7.09
CA GLU A 140 -1.27 -7.46 7.54
C GLU A 140 -0.99 -7.61 9.03
N ARG A 141 0.24 -7.36 9.43
CA ARG A 141 0.55 -7.33 10.85
C ARG A 141 1.73 -6.41 11.12
N THR A 142 1.80 -5.94 12.35
CA THR A 142 2.92 -5.17 12.83
C THR A 142 3.84 -6.12 13.59
N LEU A 143 5.09 -6.19 13.17
CA LEU A 143 6.05 -7.11 13.78
C LEU A 143 6.72 -6.49 15.01
N GLN A 144 6.91 -5.18 14.98
CA GLN A 144 7.71 -4.53 16.02
C GLN A 144 7.50 -3.04 15.97
N GLN A 145 7.54 -2.39 17.11
CA GLN A 145 7.65 -0.93 17.17
C GLN A 145 9.10 -0.60 17.49
N LEU A 146 9.68 0.28 16.70
CA LEU A 146 11.08 0.65 16.87
C LEU A 146 11.27 1.81 17.82
#